data_d8ee49ec9057efd13a0384846a227384
#
_entry.id   d8ee49ec9057efd13a0384846a227384
#
_cell.length_a   1.000
_cell.length_b   1.000
_cell.length_c   1.000
_cell.angle_alpha   90.00
_cell.angle_beta   90.00
_cell.angle_gamma   90.00
#
_symmetry.space_group_name_H-M   'P 1'
#
loop_
_entity.id
_entity.type
_entity.pdbx_description
1 polymer ?
#
loop_
_entity_poly.entity_id
_entity_poly.type
_entity_poly.pdbx_seq_one_letter_code
_entity_poly.pdbx_strand_id
1 'polypeptide(L)'
;MVDRLADLRFDGLELGGFKPHPNPDDLATGEQRAAVRERVAEAGMAFSGLAADLWSQKLINTTDTTDYIRCFRKNAQFCVDLGIRTIRVDCVQPPTILAEVDEESARRRVVQTWKRCSQEAADKGLWVTWEFEPGFAFNKPSDILRIVDEVDEDNFGVLFDACHAHMVAAVGARQPGRKETLPGGAVELARRLRGKINHIHLIDSDGTLHDNETSTHAPFGEGELNFDELLPELNKAGVPHDWWTIDLCFWPDAWAVTERCKKAVDELNRKYGG
;
A
#
# COMPACT_ATOMS: atom_id res chain seq x y z
N MET A 1 12.91 13.93 -10.70
CA MET A 1 11.75 13.02 -10.64
C MET A 1 10.46 13.78 -10.90
N VAL A 2 10.12 14.80 -10.09
CA VAL A 2 8.87 15.58 -10.24
C VAL A 2 8.68 16.08 -11.69
N ASP A 3 9.67 16.77 -12.27
CA ASP A 3 9.58 17.27 -13.65
C ASP A 3 9.30 16.17 -14.67
N ARG A 4 9.98 15.03 -14.56
CA ARG A 4 9.79 13.91 -15.48
C ARG A 4 8.39 13.31 -15.37
N LEU A 5 7.81 13.23 -14.18
CA LEU A 5 6.44 12.76 -14.01
C LEU A 5 5.44 13.78 -14.58
N ALA A 6 5.67 15.06 -14.37
CA ALA A 6 4.87 16.14 -14.97
C ALA A 6 4.92 16.11 -16.49
N ASP A 7 6.11 15.94 -17.10
CA ASP A 7 6.28 15.80 -18.54
C ASP A 7 5.50 14.60 -19.10
N LEU A 8 5.41 13.51 -18.34
CA LEU A 8 4.59 12.33 -18.65
C LEU A 8 3.11 12.50 -18.32
N ARG A 9 2.71 13.68 -17.81
CA ARG A 9 1.32 14.03 -17.46
C ARG A 9 0.72 13.13 -16.39
N PHE A 10 1.49 12.78 -15.37
CA PHE A 10 0.94 12.23 -14.15
C PHE A 10 0.20 13.30 -13.35
N ASP A 11 -0.93 12.94 -12.75
CA ASP A 11 -1.71 13.83 -11.88
C ASP A 11 -1.11 13.93 -10.48
N GLY A 12 -0.24 13.00 -10.12
CA GLY A 12 0.41 12.98 -8.81
C GLY A 12 1.46 11.89 -8.64
N LEU A 13 1.89 11.76 -7.41
CA LEU A 13 2.87 10.75 -6.99
C LEU A 13 2.59 10.26 -5.57
N GLU A 14 2.89 9.01 -5.30
CA GLU A 14 3.04 8.50 -3.95
C GLU A 14 4.47 8.75 -3.47
N LEU A 15 4.60 9.18 -2.23
CA LEU A 15 5.90 9.49 -1.65
C LEU A 15 6.40 8.31 -0.83
N GLY A 16 7.59 7.81 -1.15
CA GLY A 16 8.33 6.94 -0.23
C GLY A 16 8.86 7.78 0.93
N GLY A 17 8.43 7.47 2.16
CA GLY A 17 8.85 8.19 3.37
C GLY A 17 10.25 7.83 3.89
N PHE A 18 11.14 7.36 3.01
CA PHE A 18 12.48 6.85 3.30
C PHE A 18 13.49 7.29 2.24
N LYS A 19 14.78 7.21 2.58
CA LYS A 19 15.86 7.57 1.64
C LYS A 19 15.87 6.70 0.37
N PRO A 20 16.14 7.28 -0.80
CA PRO A 20 16.61 8.65 -1.06
C PRO A 20 15.50 9.70 -1.23
N HIS A 21 14.25 9.37 -0.91
CA HIS A 21 13.11 10.26 -1.05
C HIS A 21 12.99 11.23 0.14
N PRO A 22 12.23 12.34 -0.03
CA PRO A 22 11.84 13.20 1.07
C PRO A 22 11.20 12.40 2.21
N ASN A 23 11.69 12.59 3.43
CA ASN A 23 11.22 11.83 4.58
C ASN A 23 11.26 12.70 5.85
N PRO A 24 10.57 12.33 6.94
CA PRO A 24 10.44 13.18 8.11
C PRO A 24 11.74 13.40 8.90
N ASP A 25 12.78 12.57 8.67
CA ASP A 25 14.08 12.74 9.32
C ASP A 25 14.97 13.76 8.60
N ASP A 26 14.95 13.74 7.27
CA ASP A 26 15.74 14.66 6.46
C ASP A 26 15.06 16.05 6.33
N LEU A 27 13.71 16.11 6.34
CA LEU A 27 12.94 17.35 6.31
C LEU A 27 12.41 17.69 7.72
N ALA A 28 13.31 18.21 8.55
CA ALA A 28 13.03 18.43 9.96
C ALA A 28 12.09 19.63 10.23
N THR A 29 12.03 20.62 9.32
CA THR A 29 11.27 21.86 9.53
C THR A 29 10.02 21.94 8.65
N GLY A 30 9.01 22.65 9.13
CA GLY A 30 7.79 22.93 8.35
C GLY A 30 8.07 23.67 7.05
N GLU A 31 9.08 24.57 7.03
CA GLU A 31 9.49 25.30 5.82
C GLU A 31 10.04 24.34 4.74
N GLN A 32 10.90 23.39 5.13
CA GLN A 32 11.41 22.37 4.20
C GLN A 32 10.28 21.51 3.61
N ARG A 33 9.28 21.15 4.42
CA ARG A 33 8.12 20.37 4.00
C ARG A 33 7.20 21.18 3.09
N ALA A 34 6.97 22.46 3.43
CA ALA A 34 6.22 23.37 2.59
C ALA A 34 6.86 23.52 1.20
N ALA A 35 8.18 23.67 1.11
CA ALA A 35 8.90 23.76 -0.16
C ALA A 35 8.72 22.50 -1.04
N VAL A 36 8.71 21.31 -0.44
CA VAL A 36 8.45 20.05 -1.18
C VAL A 36 7.00 20.03 -1.69
N ARG A 37 6.04 20.39 -0.85
CA ARG A 37 4.62 20.48 -1.25
C ARG A 37 4.41 21.48 -2.38
N GLU A 38 4.97 22.67 -2.25
CA GLU A 38 4.89 23.72 -3.28
C GLU A 38 5.52 23.25 -4.59
N ARG A 39 6.67 22.60 -4.54
CA ARG A 39 7.36 22.07 -5.73
C ARG A 39 6.51 21.06 -6.51
N VAL A 40 5.75 20.22 -5.82
CA VAL A 40 4.83 19.24 -6.45
C VAL A 40 3.62 19.97 -7.03
N ALA A 41 3.06 20.93 -6.29
CA ALA A 41 1.92 21.72 -6.74
C ALA A 41 2.24 22.62 -7.95
N GLU A 42 3.42 23.25 -7.98
CA GLU A 42 3.91 24.04 -9.12
C GLU A 42 4.07 23.20 -10.40
N ALA A 43 4.33 21.90 -10.25
CA ALA A 43 4.36 20.97 -11.36
C ALA A 43 2.94 20.48 -11.80
N GLY A 44 1.88 21.04 -11.20
CA GLY A 44 0.49 20.65 -11.49
C GLY A 44 0.09 19.29 -10.91
N MET A 45 0.83 18.77 -9.93
CA MET A 45 0.62 17.45 -9.34
C MET A 45 0.21 17.53 -7.86
N ALA A 46 -0.29 16.42 -7.33
CA ALA A 46 -0.60 16.24 -5.92
C ALA A 46 0.02 14.94 -5.38
N PHE A 47 -0.05 14.74 -4.07
CA PHE A 47 0.34 13.46 -3.45
C PHE A 47 -0.87 12.52 -3.37
N SER A 48 -0.71 11.27 -3.80
CA SER A 48 -1.70 10.22 -3.63
C SER A 48 -1.61 9.55 -2.26
N GLY A 49 -0.41 9.42 -1.70
CA GLY A 49 -0.18 8.75 -0.43
C GLY A 49 1.26 8.89 0.07
N LEU A 50 1.50 8.35 1.28
CA LEU A 50 2.82 8.16 1.87
C LEU A 50 3.04 6.69 2.21
N ALA A 51 4.02 6.07 1.58
CA ALA A 51 4.61 4.82 2.03
C ALA A 51 5.54 5.10 3.22
N ALA A 52 4.99 5.10 4.44
CA ALA A 52 5.74 5.49 5.64
C ALA A 52 6.84 4.48 5.99
N ASP A 53 8.01 4.97 6.39
CA ASP A 53 9.09 4.12 6.92
C ASP A 53 8.78 3.66 8.34
N LEU A 54 8.11 2.53 8.43
CA LEU A 54 7.85 1.82 9.69
C LEU A 54 8.67 0.51 9.78
N TRP A 55 9.54 0.25 8.83
CA TRP A 55 10.19 -1.05 8.60
C TRP A 55 11.12 -1.50 9.72
N SER A 56 11.73 -0.57 10.45
CA SER A 56 12.53 -0.90 11.63
C SER A 56 11.70 -1.26 12.87
N GLN A 57 10.36 -1.05 12.81
CA GLN A 57 9.48 -1.19 13.97
C GLN A 57 8.82 -2.57 13.99
N LYS A 58 9.01 -3.30 15.07
CA LYS A 58 8.45 -4.65 15.24
C LYS A 58 7.03 -4.59 15.76
N LEU A 59 6.14 -5.44 15.20
CA LEU A 59 4.78 -5.65 15.68
C LEU A 59 4.47 -7.09 16.06
N ILE A 60 5.13 -8.07 15.43
CA ILE A 60 4.78 -9.49 15.57
C ILE A 60 5.42 -10.08 16.83
N ASN A 61 6.73 -9.97 16.99
CA ASN A 61 7.49 -10.56 18.08
C ASN A 61 7.96 -9.52 19.12
N THR A 62 7.08 -8.61 19.49
CA THR A 62 7.33 -7.62 20.56
C THR A 62 6.20 -7.63 21.57
N THR A 63 6.46 -7.15 22.78
CA THR A 63 5.42 -6.88 23.79
C THR A 63 5.16 -5.39 23.95
N ASP A 64 6.02 -4.53 23.35
CA ASP A 64 5.90 -3.08 23.39
C ASP A 64 5.85 -2.50 21.97
N THR A 65 4.80 -1.76 21.68
CA THR A 65 4.57 -1.09 20.38
C THR A 65 4.75 0.43 20.46
N THR A 66 5.32 0.93 21.55
CA THR A 66 5.51 2.38 21.78
C THR A 66 6.33 3.01 20.68
N ASP A 67 7.41 2.36 20.23
CA ASP A 67 8.28 2.86 19.18
C ASP A 67 7.58 2.88 17.82
N TYR A 68 6.78 1.87 17.51
CA TYR A 68 5.96 1.86 16.31
C TYR A 68 5.00 3.05 16.28
N ILE A 69 4.25 3.27 17.37
CA ILE A 69 3.29 4.37 17.47
C ILE A 69 3.99 5.72 17.40
N ARG A 70 5.17 5.87 18.02
CA ARG A 70 5.97 7.09 17.94
C ARG A 70 6.43 7.37 16.50
N CYS A 71 6.92 6.34 15.80
CA CYS A 71 7.30 6.43 14.40
C CYS A 71 6.10 6.78 13.52
N PHE A 72 4.97 6.13 13.73
CA PHE A 72 3.73 6.44 13.02
C PHE A 72 3.32 7.90 13.19
N ARG A 73 3.30 8.43 14.42
CA ARG A 73 2.96 9.84 14.72
C ARG A 73 3.84 10.82 13.96
N LYS A 74 5.14 10.54 13.89
CA LYS A 74 6.11 11.36 13.13
C LYS A 74 5.74 11.41 11.65
N ASN A 75 5.44 10.25 11.06
CA ASN A 75 5.03 10.15 9.66
C ASN A 75 3.63 10.75 9.43
N ALA A 76 2.69 10.57 10.34
CA ALA A 76 1.36 11.19 10.26
C ALA A 76 1.43 12.73 10.29
N GLN A 77 2.31 13.30 11.11
CA GLN A 77 2.54 14.76 11.09
C GLN A 77 3.18 15.20 9.76
N PHE A 78 4.09 14.42 9.21
CA PHE A 78 4.69 14.66 7.91
C PHE A 78 3.65 14.66 6.79
N CYS A 79 2.68 13.73 6.83
CA CYS A 79 1.53 13.73 5.92
C CYS A 79 0.74 15.05 6.00
N VAL A 80 0.39 15.48 7.21
CA VAL A 80 -0.36 16.73 7.41
C VAL A 80 0.39 17.93 6.81
N ASP A 81 1.69 18.04 7.07
CA ASP A 81 2.51 19.18 6.60
C ASP A 81 2.65 19.20 5.07
N LEU A 82 2.65 18.03 4.42
CA LEU A 82 2.69 17.89 2.97
C LEU A 82 1.31 17.92 2.30
N GLY A 83 0.22 17.86 3.06
CA GLY A 83 -1.14 17.76 2.51
C GLY A 83 -1.50 16.37 1.98
N ILE A 84 -0.78 15.34 2.40
CA ILE A 84 -1.06 13.93 2.10
C ILE A 84 -2.19 13.45 2.98
N ARG A 85 -3.15 12.70 2.42
CA ARG A 85 -4.30 12.19 3.16
C ARG A 85 -4.26 10.70 3.47
N THR A 86 -3.38 9.95 2.81
CA THR A 86 -3.29 8.49 2.96
C THR A 86 -1.90 8.11 3.47
N ILE A 87 -1.84 7.36 4.57
CA ILE A 87 -0.60 6.87 5.16
C ILE A 87 -0.61 5.34 5.22
N ARG A 88 0.42 4.71 4.65
CA ARG A 88 0.60 3.27 4.68
C ARG A 88 1.13 2.79 6.03
N VAL A 89 0.59 1.67 6.48
CA VAL A 89 1.12 0.85 7.57
C VAL A 89 1.39 -0.57 7.07
N ASP A 90 2.33 -1.24 7.67
CA ASP A 90 2.69 -2.63 7.38
C ASP A 90 3.32 -3.31 8.61
N CYS A 91 3.49 -4.63 8.51
CA CYS A 91 4.18 -5.45 9.49
C CYS A 91 5.28 -6.26 8.79
N VAL A 92 6.34 -5.58 8.40
CA VAL A 92 7.45 -6.09 7.54
C VAL A 92 8.16 -7.37 8.01
N GLN A 93 7.70 -8.01 9.07
CA GLN A 93 8.28 -9.25 9.55
C GLN A 93 7.79 -10.42 8.68
N PRO A 94 8.68 -11.35 8.29
CA PRO A 94 8.37 -12.40 7.32
C PRO A 94 7.31 -13.38 7.86
N PRO A 95 6.54 -14.06 6.98
CA PRO A 95 5.49 -14.99 7.41
C PRO A 95 5.96 -16.13 8.31
N THR A 96 7.24 -16.52 8.19
CA THR A 96 7.86 -17.57 9.02
C THR A 96 7.90 -17.23 10.51
N ILE A 97 7.85 -15.94 10.87
CA ILE A 97 7.84 -15.50 12.28
C ILE A 97 6.62 -16.01 13.04
N LEU A 98 5.51 -16.30 12.35
CA LEU A 98 4.30 -16.82 12.98
C LEU A 98 4.49 -18.20 13.60
N ALA A 99 5.51 -18.96 13.18
CA ALA A 99 5.87 -20.22 13.81
C ALA A 99 6.63 -20.06 15.15
N GLU A 100 7.14 -18.83 15.42
CA GLU A 100 7.97 -18.52 16.60
C GLU A 100 7.19 -17.81 17.72
N VAL A 101 5.93 -17.44 17.45
CA VAL A 101 5.10 -16.66 18.37
C VAL A 101 3.71 -17.28 18.52
N ASP A 102 2.97 -16.88 19.58
CA ASP A 102 1.54 -17.11 19.60
C ASP A 102 0.84 -16.21 18.57
N GLU A 103 0.41 -16.81 17.47
CA GLU A 103 -0.17 -16.11 16.32
C GLU A 103 -1.36 -15.24 16.71
N GLU A 104 -2.23 -15.75 17.58
CA GLU A 104 -3.42 -15.03 18.05
C GLU A 104 -3.05 -13.78 18.87
N SER A 105 -2.03 -13.86 19.72
CA SER A 105 -1.51 -12.71 20.47
C SER A 105 -0.80 -11.71 19.57
N ALA A 106 -0.06 -12.20 18.57
CA ALA A 106 0.59 -11.34 17.58
C ALA A 106 -0.45 -10.56 16.76
N ARG A 107 -1.49 -11.23 16.27
CA ARG A 107 -2.59 -10.61 15.54
C ARG A 107 -3.32 -9.56 16.38
N ARG A 108 -3.71 -9.90 17.62
CA ARG A 108 -4.33 -8.92 18.52
C ARG A 108 -3.48 -7.67 18.73
N ARG A 109 -2.17 -7.84 18.83
CA ARG A 109 -1.24 -6.71 18.98
C ARG A 109 -1.21 -5.82 17.73
N VAL A 110 -1.14 -6.41 16.54
CA VAL A 110 -1.24 -5.68 15.27
C VAL A 110 -2.55 -4.90 15.22
N VAL A 111 -3.67 -5.57 15.42
CA VAL A 111 -5.01 -4.96 15.43
C VAL A 111 -5.10 -3.78 16.40
N GLN A 112 -4.70 -3.98 17.66
CA GLN A 112 -4.77 -2.92 18.68
C GLN A 112 -3.86 -1.73 18.35
N THR A 113 -2.68 -2.01 17.77
CA THR A 113 -1.74 -0.95 17.39
C THR A 113 -2.28 -0.15 16.22
N TRP A 114 -2.79 -0.81 15.17
CA TRP A 114 -3.34 -0.10 14.01
C TRP A 114 -4.67 0.59 14.33
N LYS A 115 -5.50 0.02 15.18
CA LYS A 115 -6.68 0.70 15.72
C LYS A 115 -6.30 2.03 16.37
N ARG A 116 -5.32 2.01 17.27
CA ARG A 116 -4.81 3.23 17.91
C ARG A 116 -4.21 4.22 16.89
N CYS A 117 -3.42 3.74 15.93
CA CYS A 117 -2.88 4.60 14.87
C CYS A 117 -4.00 5.26 14.05
N SER A 118 -5.06 4.51 13.74
CA SER A 118 -6.21 5.01 12.98
C SER A 118 -7.00 6.08 13.75
N GLN A 119 -7.23 5.87 15.04
CA GLN A 119 -7.88 6.87 15.91
C GLN A 119 -7.08 8.18 15.96
N GLU A 120 -5.76 8.10 16.15
CA GLU A 120 -4.88 9.27 16.14
C GLU A 120 -4.77 9.94 14.75
N ALA A 121 -4.93 9.17 13.68
CA ALA A 121 -4.95 9.64 12.30
C ALA A 121 -6.28 10.33 11.94
N ALA A 122 -7.41 9.85 12.46
CA ALA A 122 -8.72 10.43 12.25
C ALA A 122 -8.79 11.89 12.70
N ASP A 123 -8.18 12.23 13.84
CA ASP A 123 -8.07 13.60 14.35
C ASP A 123 -7.31 14.54 13.39
N LYS A 124 -6.55 13.98 12.47
CA LYS A 124 -5.75 14.69 11.47
C LYS A 124 -6.36 14.62 10.05
N GLY A 125 -7.51 13.97 9.90
CA GLY A 125 -8.16 13.76 8.60
C GLY A 125 -7.40 12.80 7.68
N LEU A 126 -6.65 11.85 8.26
CA LEU A 126 -5.85 10.87 7.52
C LEU A 126 -6.58 9.52 7.42
N TRP A 127 -6.45 8.89 6.27
CA TRP A 127 -6.76 7.49 6.06
C TRP A 127 -5.52 6.63 6.34
N VAL A 128 -5.68 5.56 7.10
CA VAL A 128 -4.64 4.56 7.35
C VAL A 128 -4.89 3.38 6.45
N THR A 129 -3.88 2.98 5.69
CA THR A 129 -4.00 1.91 4.72
C THR A 129 -2.93 0.84 4.95
N TRP A 130 -3.36 -0.41 5.09
CA TRP A 130 -2.45 -1.53 5.25
C TRP A 130 -2.10 -2.16 3.91
N GLU A 131 -0.83 -2.17 3.56
CA GLU A 131 -0.34 -2.95 2.44
C GLU A 131 0.00 -4.37 2.89
N PHE A 132 -0.77 -5.32 2.40
CA PHE A 132 -0.49 -6.73 2.58
C PHE A 132 0.30 -7.25 1.38
N GLU A 133 1.29 -8.10 1.64
CA GLU A 133 2.11 -8.68 0.58
C GLU A 133 2.61 -10.08 0.96
N PRO A 134 3.09 -10.91 -0.01
CA PRO A 134 3.60 -12.25 0.28
C PRO A 134 4.81 -12.24 1.20
N GLY A 135 5.58 -11.15 1.23
CA GLY A 135 6.76 -10.99 2.07
C GLY A 135 6.49 -10.85 3.55
N PHE A 136 5.27 -10.46 3.94
CA PHE A 136 4.93 -10.12 5.32
C PHE A 136 4.02 -11.13 6.00
N ALA A 137 4.01 -11.13 7.32
CA ALA A 137 3.12 -11.95 8.12
C ALA A 137 1.64 -11.60 7.87
N PHE A 138 0.74 -12.55 8.12
CA PHE A 138 -0.70 -12.43 7.87
C PHE A 138 -1.07 -12.22 6.40
N ASN A 139 -0.43 -13.00 5.53
CA ASN A 139 -0.58 -12.91 4.07
C ASN A 139 -1.58 -13.89 3.47
N LYS A 140 -2.48 -14.47 4.26
CA LYS A 140 -3.60 -15.27 3.73
C LYS A 140 -4.84 -14.40 3.54
N PRO A 141 -5.67 -14.68 2.52
CA PRO A 141 -6.93 -13.96 2.36
C PRO A 141 -7.78 -13.88 3.63
N SER A 142 -7.87 -14.97 4.41
CA SER A 142 -8.60 -14.99 5.69
C SER A 142 -7.98 -14.10 6.75
N ASP A 143 -6.64 -14.01 6.81
CA ASP A 143 -5.94 -13.12 7.76
C ASP A 143 -6.21 -11.66 7.42
N ILE A 144 -6.13 -11.32 6.12
CA ILE A 144 -6.36 -9.95 5.64
C ILE A 144 -7.76 -9.49 6.00
N LEU A 145 -8.78 -10.27 5.65
CA LEU A 145 -10.18 -9.96 5.97
C LEU A 145 -10.40 -9.81 7.48
N ARG A 146 -9.86 -10.74 8.25
CA ARG A 146 -10.01 -10.77 9.71
C ARG A 146 -9.37 -9.55 10.38
N ILE A 147 -8.15 -9.18 10.00
CA ILE A 147 -7.44 -8.03 10.59
C ILE A 147 -8.19 -6.74 10.30
N VAL A 148 -8.63 -6.55 9.05
CA VAL A 148 -9.37 -5.34 8.67
C VAL A 148 -10.70 -5.23 9.44
N ASP A 149 -11.42 -6.34 9.57
CA ASP A 149 -12.67 -6.37 10.33
C ASP A 149 -12.45 -6.13 11.84
N GLU A 150 -11.35 -6.62 12.42
CA GLU A 150 -11.05 -6.46 13.84
C GLU A 150 -10.47 -5.08 14.19
N VAL A 151 -9.77 -4.41 13.28
CA VAL A 151 -9.35 -3.01 13.49
C VAL A 151 -10.58 -2.13 13.60
N ASP A 152 -11.58 -2.30 12.74
CA ASP A 152 -12.91 -1.70 12.85
C ASP A 152 -12.87 -0.19 13.14
N GLU A 153 -12.20 0.56 12.29
CA GLU A 153 -12.16 2.03 12.30
C GLU A 153 -12.52 2.54 10.90
N ASP A 154 -13.37 3.57 10.83
CA ASP A 154 -13.91 4.09 9.58
C ASP A 154 -12.82 4.59 8.60
N ASN A 155 -11.70 5.06 9.14
CA ASN A 155 -10.55 5.55 8.36
C ASN A 155 -9.44 4.51 8.19
N PHE A 156 -9.69 3.22 8.50
CA PHE A 156 -8.76 2.12 8.26
C PHE A 156 -9.24 1.22 7.14
N GLY A 157 -8.31 0.77 6.31
CA GLY A 157 -8.57 -0.22 5.27
C GLY A 157 -7.28 -0.77 4.68
N VAL A 158 -7.38 -1.44 3.55
CA VAL A 158 -6.21 -1.94 2.84
C VAL A 158 -5.77 -0.99 1.73
N LEU A 159 -4.47 -0.95 1.49
CA LEU A 159 -3.91 -0.63 0.20
C LEU A 159 -4.01 -1.91 -0.64
N PHE A 160 -4.86 -1.87 -1.65
CA PHE A 160 -5.02 -2.98 -2.57
C PHE A 160 -4.02 -2.81 -3.72
N ASP A 161 -2.86 -3.43 -3.57
CA ASP A 161 -1.94 -3.61 -4.69
C ASP A 161 -2.39 -4.82 -5.52
N ALA A 162 -2.59 -4.62 -6.82
CA ALA A 162 -3.13 -5.65 -7.72
C ALA A 162 -2.20 -6.86 -7.84
N CYS A 163 -0.87 -6.60 -7.85
CA CYS A 163 0.14 -7.65 -7.92
C CYS A 163 0.20 -8.44 -6.61
N HIS A 164 0.27 -7.77 -5.47
CA HIS A 164 0.24 -8.44 -4.16
C HIS A 164 -1.06 -9.24 -3.97
N ALA A 165 -2.20 -8.67 -4.36
CA ALA A 165 -3.48 -9.36 -4.29
C ALA A 165 -3.50 -10.65 -5.14
N HIS A 166 -2.91 -10.64 -6.33
CA HIS A 166 -2.73 -11.85 -7.14
C HIS A 166 -1.84 -12.86 -6.42
N MET A 167 -0.70 -12.45 -5.93
CA MET A 167 0.27 -13.34 -5.28
C MET A 167 -0.29 -13.97 -4.00
N VAL A 168 -1.06 -13.27 -3.19
CA VAL A 168 -1.64 -13.83 -1.96
C VAL A 168 -2.92 -14.63 -2.23
N ALA A 169 -3.78 -14.19 -3.16
CA ALA A 169 -5.10 -14.78 -3.34
C ALA A 169 -5.16 -15.85 -4.45
N ALA A 170 -4.35 -15.77 -5.49
CA ALA A 170 -4.30 -16.76 -6.56
C ALA A 170 -3.14 -17.74 -6.41
N VAL A 171 -1.94 -17.26 -6.11
CA VAL A 171 -0.72 -18.08 -6.00
C VAL A 171 -0.56 -18.68 -4.59
N GLY A 172 -1.00 -17.99 -3.56
CA GLY A 172 -0.75 -18.35 -2.15
C GLY A 172 0.74 -18.33 -1.82
N ALA A 173 1.45 -17.31 -2.31
CA ALA A 173 2.88 -17.18 -2.18
C ALA A 173 3.30 -16.96 -0.73
N ARG A 174 4.36 -17.67 -0.30
CA ARG A 174 4.99 -17.57 1.03
C ARG A 174 4.05 -17.75 2.24
N GLN A 175 2.84 -18.22 2.04
CA GLN A 175 1.91 -18.48 3.12
C GLN A 175 2.43 -19.61 4.03
N PRO A 176 2.44 -19.43 5.36
CA PRO A 176 2.89 -20.47 6.28
C PRO A 176 1.87 -21.63 6.35
N GLY A 177 2.38 -22.85 6.50
CA GLY A 177 1.55 -24.04 6.64
C GLY A 177 0.72 -24.37 5.38
N ARG A 178 -0.59 -24.61 5.57
CA ARG A 178 -1.49 -24.89 4.44
C ARG A 178 -1.78 -23.60 3.67
N LYS A 179 -1.54 -23.62 2.37
CA LYS A 179 -1.89 -22.51 1.48
C LYS A 179 -3.40 -22.28 1.42
N GLU A 180 -3.79 -21.04 1.37
CA GLU A 180 -5.15 -20.57 1.15
C GLU A 180 -5.20 -19.70 -0.11
N THR A 181 -6.00 -20.10 -1.08
CA THR A 181 -6.24 -19.34 -2.30
C THR A 181 -7.74 -19.16 -2.51
N LEU A 182 -8.11 -18.17 -3.28
CA LEU A 182 -9.49 -17.90 -3.67
C LEU A 182 -9.70 -18.35 -5.12
N PRO A 183 -10.80 -19.05 -5.46
CA PRO A 183 -11.08 -19.46 -6.84
C PRO A 183 -11.11 -18.31 -7.84
N GLY A 184 -11.56 -17.12 -7.43
CA GLY A 184 -11.54 -15.90 -8.23
C GLY A 184 -10.32 -15.01 -8.02
N GLY A 185 -9.27 -15.48 -7.32
CA GLY A 185 -8.01 -14.78 -7.13
C GLY A 185 -8.16 -13.36 -6.60
N ALA A 186 -7.41 -12.41 -7.18
CA ALA A 186 -7.43 -10.98 -6.81
C ALA A 186 -8.82 -10.34 -6.97
N VAL A 187 -9.58 -10.73 -8.00
CA VAL A 187 -10.93 -10.22 -8.26
C VAL A 187 -11.89 -10.61 -7.12
N GLU A 188 -11.80 -11.84 -6.65
CA GLU A 188 -12.61 -12.29 -5.51
C GLU A 188 -12.18 -11.60 -4.21
N LEU A 189 -10.87 -11.41 -4.01
CA LEU A 189 -10.35 -10.68 -2.84
C LEU A 189 -10.85 -9.23 -2.83
N ALA A 190 -10.78 -8.52 -3.96
CA ALA A 190 -11.32 -7.16 -4.09
C ALA A 190 -12.82 -7.11 -3.74
N ARG A 191 -13.60 -8.10 -4.22
CA ARG A 191 -15.03 -8.20 -3.91
C ARG A 191 -15.29 -8.42 -2.42
N ARG A 192 -14.50 -9.25 -1.75
CA ARG A 192 -14.62 -9.52 -0.31
C ARG A 192 -14.19 -8.32 0.54
N LEU A 193 -13.26 -7.50 0.04
CA LEU A 193 -12.78 -6.28 0.70
C LEU A 193 -13.59 -5.02 0.35
N ARG A 194 -14.76 -5.16 -0.30
CA ARG A 194 -15.60 -4.01 -0.64
C ARG A 194 -15.96 -3.18 0.60
N GLY A 195 -15.74 -1.87 0.53
CA GLY A 195 -15.89 -0.94 1.66
C GLY A 195 -14.71 -0.93 2.64
N LYS A 196 -13.65 -1.68 2.34
CA LYS A 196 -12.45 -1.80 3.18
C LYS A 196 -11.16 -1.49 2.39
N ILE A 197 -11.26 -1.00 1.16
CA ILE A 197 -10.11 -0.58 0.34
C ILE A 197 -10.00 0.94 0.44
N ASN A 198 -8.88 1.42 0.94
CA ASN A 198 -8.62 2.85 1.13
C ASN A 198 -7.61 3.41 0.13
N HIS A 199 -6.84 2.58 -0.54
CA HIS A 199 -5.86 2.99 -1.54
C HIS A 199 -5.65 1.88 -2.57
N ILE A 200 -5.20 2.24 -3.77
CA ILE A 200 -5.03 1.29 -4.87
C ILE A 200 -3.66 1.50 -5.51
N HIS A 201 -2.90 0.41 -5.60
CA HIS A 201 -1.77 0.28 -6.52
C HIS A 201 -2.18 -0.59 -7.70
N LEU A 202 -1.94 -0.08 -8.91
CA LEU A 202 -2.17 -0.82 -10.14
C LEU A 202 -0.83 -1.14 -10.79
N ILE A 203 -0.55 -2.40 -10.86
CA ILE A 203 0.58 -2.99 -11.60
C ILE A 203 0.23 -4.43 -11.96
N ASP A 204 0.86 -4.96 -13.00
CA ASP A 204 0.65 -6.34 -13.42
C ASP A 204 1.49 -7.31 -12.57
N SER A 205 1.19 -8.60 -12.65
CA SER A 205 1.88 -9.67 -11.94
C SER A 205 2.16 -10.84 -12.87
N ASP A 206 3.39 -11.29 -12.90
CA ASP A 206 3.79 -12.49 -13.63
C ASP A 206 3.72 -13.78 -12.79
N GLY A 207 3.15 -13.70 -11.59
CA GLY A 207 3.03 -14.81 -10.65
C GLY A 207 4.34 -15.21 -9.97
N THR A 208 5.40 -14.38 -10.08
CA THR A 208 6.71 -14.66 -9.47
C THR A 208 7.02 -13.76 -8.28
N LEU A 209 8.05 -14.13 -7.54
CA LEU A 209 8.59 -13.35 -6.42
C LEU A 209 9.93 -12.71 -6.80
N HIS A 210 10.09 -11.45 -6.46
CA HIS A 210 11.38 -10.77 -6.46
C HIS A 210 12.19 -11.23 -5.24
N ASP A 211 13.41 -11.71 -5.47
CA ASP A 211 14.34 -12.24 -4.45
C ASP A 211 13.73 -13.29 -3.50
N ASN A 212 12.69 -14.00 -3.92
CA ASN A 212 11.90 -14.92 -3.11
C ASN A 212 11.22 -14.25 -1.89
N GLU A 213 11.04 -12.95 -1.92
CA GLU A 213 10.47 -12.19 -0.80
C GLU A 213 9.14 -11.56 -1.16
N THR A 214 9.12 -10.49 -1.95
CA THR A 214 7.91 -9.77 -2.34
C THR A 214 7.47 -10.12 -3.76
N SER A 215 6.36 -9.58 -4.21
CA SER A 215 5.85 -9.78 -5.57
C SER A 215 6.74 -9.11 -6.63
N THR A 216 6.89 -9.73 -7.78
CA THR A 216 7.48 -9.08 -8.96
C THR A 216 6.42 -8.18 -9.60
N HIS A 217 6.60 -6.87 -9.53
CA HIS A 217 5.71 -5.87 -10.12
C HIS A 217 6.02 -5.75 -11.62
N ALA A 218 5.36 -6.58 -12.42
CA ALA A 218 5.56 -6.61 -13.87
C ALA A 218 4.90 -5.40 -14.55
N PRO A 219 5.54 -4.77 -15.55
CA PRO A 219 4.87 -3.74 -16.34
C PRO A 219 3.60 -4.28 -16.99
N PHE A 220 2.60 -3.41 -17.19
CA PHE A 220 1.33 -3.79 -17.80
C PHE A 220 1.51 -4.54 -19.11
N GLY A 221 0.83 -5.68 -19.24
CA GLY A 221 0.88 -6.59 -20.38
C GLY A 221 2.04 -7.59 -20.35
N GLU A 222 2.86 -7.60 -19.32
CA GLU A 222 3.89 -8.62 -19.07
C GLU A 222 3.49 -9.62 -17.97
N GLY A 223 2.30 -9.47 -17.41
CA GLY A 223 1.76 -10.33 -16.36
C GLY A 223 0.48 -11.07 -16.76
N GLU A 224 -0.23 -11.58 -15.76
CA GLU A 224 -1.40 -12.44 -15.91
C GLU A 224 -2.71 -11.80 -15.47
N LEU A 225 -2.67 -10.54 -14.96
CA LEU A 225 -3.85 -9.89 -14.41
C LEU A 225 -4.88 -9.51 -15.47
N ASN A 226 -6.12 -9.88 -15.24
CA ASN A 226 -7.24 -9.42 -16.06
C ASN A 226 -7.85 -8.15 -15.46
N PHE A 227 -7.34 -6.98 -15.88
CA PHE A 227 -7.84 -5.68 -15.43
C PHE A 227 -9.28 -5.42 -15.85
N ASP A 228 -9.79 -6.05 -16.93
CA ASP A 228 -11.18 -5.92 -17.34
C ASP A 228 -12.17 -6.58 -16.36
N GLU A 229 -11.69 -7.53 -15.55
CA GLU A 229 -12.48 -8.12 -14.46
C GLU A 229 -12.21 -7.44 -13.11
N LEU A 230 -10.98 -7.01 -12.87
CA LEU A 230 -10.57 -6.44 -11.58
C LEU A 230 -11.09 -5.03 -11.36
N LEU A 231 -10.93 -4.12 -12.33
CA LEU A 231 -11.27 -2.71 -12.17
C LEU A 231 -12.76 -2.46 -11.89
N PRO A 232 -13.72 -3.16 -12.52
CA PRO A 232 -15.13 -3.03 -12.15
C PRO A 232 -15.44 -3.38 -10.69
N GLU A 233 -14.66 -4.26 -10.06
CA GLU A 233 -14.83 -4.57 -8.64
C GLU A 233 -14.14 -3.52 -7.75
N LEU A 234 -12.98 -3.02 -8.14
CA LEU A 234 -12.29 -1.93 -7.42
C LEU A 234 -13.12 -0.62 -7.45
N ASN A 235 -13.75 -0.29 -8.58
CA ASN A 235 -14.64 0.87 -8.67
C ASN A 235 -15.86 0.77 -7.75
N LYS A 236 -16.30 -0.44 -7.43
CA LYS A 236 -17.40 -0.68 -6.47
C LYS A 236 -16.91 -0.73 -5.02
N ALA A 237 -15.62 -0.65 -4.79
CA ALA A 237 -15.04 -0.84 -3.46
C ALA A 237 -15.31 0.34 -2.51
N GLY A 238 -15.64 1.53 -3.03
CA GLY A 238 -15.92 2.72 -2.21
C GLY A 238 -14.65 3.39 -1.69
N VAL A 239 -13.58 3.37 -2.49
CA VAL A 239 -12.31 4.03 -2.16
C VAL A 239 -12.54 5.54 -1.93
N PRO A 240 -11.94 6.15 -0.88
CA PRO A 240 -12.26 7.53 -0.50
C PRO A 240 -11.63 8.62 -1.39
N HIS A 241 -11.02 8.24 -2.51
CA HIS A 241 -10.36 9.12 -3.47
C HIS A 241 -10.25 8.45 -4.85
N ASP A 242 -9.82 9.22 -5.87
CA ASP A 242 -9.78 8.78 -7.28
C ASP A 242 -8.35 8.39 -7.74
N TRP A 243 -7.44 8.09 -6.82
CA TRP A 243 -6.07 7.72 -7.17
C TRP A 243 -5.94 6.26 -7.59
N TRP A 244 -5.33 6.07 -8.76
CA TRP A 244 -4.72 4.80 -9.16
C TRP A 244 -3.21 5.02 -9.25
N THR A 245 -2.46 4.46 -8.32
CA THR A 245 -1.01 4.62 -8.24
C THR A 245 -0.32 3.48 -8.98
N ILE A 246 0.61 3.80 -9.89
CA ILE A 246 1.45 2.80 -10.56
C ILE A 246 2.62 2.49 -9.62
N ASP A 247 2.77 1.24 -9.23
CA ASP A 247 3.91 0.79 -8.44
C ASP A 247 4.83 -0.13 -9.27
N LEU A 248 6.05 0.34 -9.53
CA LEU A 248 7.11 -0.40 -10.22
C LEU A 248 8.23 -0.80 -9.24
N CYS A 249 7.86 -1.13 -8.01
CA CYS A 249 8.78 -1.52 -6.96
C CYS A 249 9.69 -2.67 -7.42
N PHE A 250 11.01 -2.49 -7.25
CA PHE A 250 12.06 -3.44 -7.64
C PHE A 250 12.14 -3.81 -9.13
N TRP A 251 11.38 -3.19 -10.01
CA TRP A 251 11.58 -3.40 -11.44
C TRP A 251 12.95 -2.83 -11.87
N PRO A 252 13.84 -3.60 -12.53
CA PRO A 252 15.25 -3.24 -12.71
C PRO A 252 15.48 -1.91 -13.44
N ASP A 253 14.62 -1.57 -14.39
CA ASP A 253 14.63 -0.29 -15.10
C ASP A 253 13.23 0.32 -15.15
N ALA A 254 12.73 0.67 -13.96
CA ALA A 254 11.39 1.23 -13.79
C ALA A 254 11.16 2.46 -14.71
N TRP A 255 12.18 3.31 -14.87
CA TRP A 255 12.04 4.49 -15.71
C TRP A 255 11.90 4.21 -17.22
N ALA A 256 12.45 3.11 -17.72
CA ALA A 256 12.29 2.72 -19.12
C ALA A 256 10.84 2.31 -19.45
N VAL A 257 10.12 1.79 -18.45
CA VAL A 257 8.75 1.29 -18.63
C VAL A 257 7.67 2.24 -18.11
N THR A 258 8.02 3.28 -17.34
CA THR A 258 7.06 4.21 -16.72
C THR A 258 6.10 4.83 -17.74
N GLU A 259 6.58 5.31 -18.89
CA GLU A 259 5.72 5.90 -19.92
C GLU A 259 4.73 4.89 -20.51
N ARG A 260 5.16 3.65 -20.71
CA ARG A 260 4.29 2.57 -21.19
C ARG A 260 3.21 2.23 -20.15
N CYS A 261 3.60 2.14 -18.90
CA CYS A 261 2.66 1.90 -17.80
C CYS A 261 1.64 3.05 -17.66
N LYS A 262 2.10 4.31 -17.79
CA LYS A 262 1.20 5.48 -17.82
C LYS A 262 0.16 5.37 -18.93
N LYS A 263 0.60 5.03 -20.16
CA LYS A 263 -0.32 4.84 -21.29
C LYS A 263 -1.35 3.73 -21.05
N ALA A 264 -0.91 2.62 -20.46
CA ALA A 264 -1.82 1.52 -20.10
C ALA A 264 -2.87 1.97 -19.07
N VAL A 265 -2.46 2.68 -18.02
CA VAL A 265 -3.39 3.20 -17.00
C VAL A 265 -4.32 4.27 -17.61
N ASP A 266 -3.84 5.12 -18.52
CA ASP A 266 -4.70 6.09 -19.23
C ASP A 266 -5.78 5.39 -20.08
N GLU A 267 -5.47 4.26 -20.68
CA GLU A 267 -6.44 3.44 -21.42
C GLU A 267 -7.47 2.80 -20.49
N LEU A 268 -6.99 2.24 -19.38
CA LEU A 268 -7.87 1.69 -18.35
C LEU A 268 -8.77 2.77 -17.73
N ASN A 269 -8.20 3.96 -17.47
CA ASN A 269 -8.94 5.09 -16.92
C ASN A 269 -10.03 5.60 -17.90
N ARG A 270 -9.75 5.64 -19.20
CA ARG A 270 -10.77 5.96 -20.22
C ARG A 270 -11.89 4.94 -20.29
N LYS A 271 -11.62 3.68 -19.95
CA LYS A 271 -12.59 2.58 -20.02
C LYS A 271 -13.39 2.41 -18.74
N TYR A 272 -12.76 2.65 -17.58
CA TYR A 272 -13.30 2.32 -16.26
C TYR A 272 -13.31 3.50 -15.29
N GLY A 273 -12.56 4.56 -15.54
CA GLY A 273 -12.57 5.78 -14.72
C GLY A 273 -13.93 6.45 -14.82
N GLY A 274 -14.54 6.77 -13.67
CA GLY A 274 -15.86 7.37 -13.56
C GLY A 274 -15.86 8.87 -13.84
#